data_63c09683c443a2b09f2c493ce1d543fa
#
_entry.id   63c09683c443a2b09f2c493ce1d543fa
#
_cell.length_a   1.000
_cell.length_b   1.000
_cell.length_c   1.000
_cell.angle_alpha   90.00
_cell.angle_beta   90.00
_cell.angle_gamma   90.00
#
_symmetry.space_group_name_H-M   'P 1'
#
loop_
_entity.id
_entity.type
_entity.pdbx_description
1 polymer ?
#
loop_
_entity_poly.entity_id
_entity_poly.type
_entity_poly.pdbx_seq_one_letter_code
_entity_poly.pdbx_strand_id
1 'polypeptide(L)'
;SLNVLYDMQKYEGQIFTCSALRYASELNVSIEDMQKVGSIDSIEAITPKSWEKYAVHIIEPVLNILNTNDAILGSHSKIIEDDGVNLAVKYQSGVNVSFTAAGPLASGPISIRLNGNLGSKDYIFQSAFSAFKSAINDFLLGIESRTCRSPRAFNERVVSLIELGLSK
;
A
#
# COMPACT_ATOMS: atom_id res chain seq x y z
N SER A 1 13.48 -4.06 7.13
CA SER A 1 13.22 -3.41 8.42
C SER A 1 13.61 -1.93 8.38
N LEU A 2 13.08 -1.13 9.28
CA LEU A 2 13.41 0.30 9.44
C LEU A 2 14.92 0.51 9.62
N ASN A 3 15.61 -0.37 10.34
CA ASN A 3 17.05 -0.29 10.51
C ASN A 3 17.81 -0.31 9.18
N VAL A 4 17.39 -1.18 8.24
CA VAL A 4 17.98 -1.23 6.90
C VAL A 4 17.75 0.09 6.15
N LEU A 5 16.56 0.68 6.25
CA LEU A 5 16.29 1.99 5.65
C LEU A 5 17.20 3.07 6.24
N TYR A 6 17.45 3.07 7.55
CA TYR A 6 18.35 4.03 8.17
C TYR A 6 19.80 3.85 7.69
N ASP A 7 20.28 2.62 7.55
CA ASP A 7 21.62 2.34 7.01
C ASP A 7 21.78 2.78 5.55
N MET A 8 20.68 2.82 4.79
CA MET A 8 20.64 3.24 3.40
C MET A 8 20.61 4.76 3.22
N GLN A 9 20.48 5.56 4.29
CA GLN A 9 20.37 7.03 4.20
C GLN A 9 21.49 7.71 3.42
N LYS A 10 22.73 7.20 3.56
CA LYS A 10 23.89 7.72 2.83
C LYS A 10 23.79 7.59 1.31
N TYR A 11 22.83 6.81 0.82
CA TYR A 11 22.55 6.61 -0.60
C TYR A 11 21.25 7.28 -1.04
N GLU A 12 20.74 8.24 -0.26
CA GLU A 12 19.51 8.94 -0.60
C GLU A 12 19.58 9.55 -2.00
N GLY A 13 18.52 9.36 -2.78
CA GLY A 13 18.49 9.76 -4.20
C GLY A 13 19.11 8.75 -5.18
N GLN A 14 19.80 7.71 -4.70
CA GLN A 14 20.41 6.65 -5.52
C GLN A 14 19.64 5.33 -5.44
N ILE A 15 18.62 5.25 -4.59
CA ILE A 15 17.85 4.04 -4.34
C ILE A 15 16.40 4.30 -4.70
N PHE A 16 15.87 3.44 -5.55
CA PHE A 16 14.46 3.38 -5.90
C PHE A 16 13.88 2.05 -5.42
N THR A 17 12.92 2.10 -4.51
CA THR A 17 12.20 0.93 -4.02
C THR A 17 10.71 1.12 -4.24
N CYS A 18 10.03 0.10 -4.73
CA CYS A 18 8.58 0.12 -4.87
C CYS A 18 8.01 -1.28 -5.04
N SER A 19 6.73 -1.42 -4.72
CA SER A 19 5.89 -2.42 -5.37
C SER A 19 5.48 -1.90 -6.75
N ALA A 20 5.56 -2.72 -7.79
CA ALA A 20 5.04 -2.33 -9.10
C ALA A 20 3.55 -1.97 -9.05
N LEU A 21 2.78 -2.55 -8.13
CA LEU A 21 1.35 -2.29 -7.98
C LEU A 21 1.01 -0.85 -7.54
N ARG A 22 1.98 -0.15 -6.95
CA ARG A 22 1.86 1.30 -6.71
C ARG A 22 1.57 2.08 -8.00
N TYR A 23 1.99 1.54 -9.14
CA TYR A 23 1.89 2.16 -10.47
C TYR A 23 0.80 1.50 -11.34
N ALA A 24 0.02 0.58 -10.79
CA ALA A 24 -1.07 -0.06 -11.50
C ALA A 24 -2.22 0.93 -11.72
N SER A 25 -2.52 1.25 -12.97
CA SER A 25 -3.55 2.23 -13.31
C SER A 25 -4.94 1.83 -12.81
N GLU A 26 -5.23 0.54 -12.79
CA GLU A 26 -6.48 -0.02 -12.28
C GLU A 26 -6.67 0.10 -10.76
N LEU A 27 -5.60 0.41 -10.02
CA LEU A 27 -5.67 0.70 -8.58
C LEU A 27 -5.66 2.21 -8.27
N ASN A 28 -5.62 3.06 -9.30
CA ASN A 28 -5.69 4.50 -9.13
C ASN A 28 -7.13 4.96 -8.92
N VAL A 29 -7.33 5.77 -7.89
CA VAL A 29 -8.64 6.36 -7.58
C VAL A 29 -8.83 7.62 -8.42
N SER A 30 -9.87 7.63 -9.26
CA SER A 30 -10.21 8.80 -10.06
C SER A 30 -11.02 9.82 -9.27
N ILE A 31 -11.06 11.06 -9.78
CA ILE A 31 -11.93 12.11 -9.20
C ILE A 31 -13.42 11.69 -9.27
N GLU A 32 -13.82 11.04 -10.35
CA GLU A 32 -15.18 10.52 -10.51
C GLU A 32 -15.51 9.44 -9.47
N ASP A 33 -14.57 8.54 -9.18
CA ASP A 33 -14.74 7.53 -8.14
C ASP A 33 -14.87 8.18 -6.76
N MET A 34 -14.04 9.19 -6.46
CA MET A 34 -14.15 9.94 -5.19
C MET A 34 -15.49 10.66 -5.04
N GLN A 35 -16.06 11.17 -6.14
CA GLN A 35 -17.41 11.77 -6.12
C GLN A 35 -18.50 10.74 -5.80
N LYS A 36 -18.35 9.50 -6.25
CA LYS A 36 -19.29 8.40 -5.97
C LYS A 36 -19.14 7.83 -4.58
N VAL A 37 -17.92 7.74 -4.08
CA VAL A 37 -17.61 7.21 -2.74
C VAL A 37 -17.87 8.27 -1.66
N GLY A 38 -17.59 9.52 -1.95
CA GLY A 38 -17.67 10.62 -0.98
C GLY A 38 -16.45 10.63 -0.04
N SER A 39 -16.68 11.01 1.21
CA SER A 39 -15.64 10.94 2.25
C SER A 39 -15.36 9.48 2.58
N ILE A 40 -14.09 9.08 2.53
CA ILE A 40 -13.69 7.70 2.84
C ILE A 40 -13.79 7.47 4.34
N ASP A 41 -14.55 6.43 4.73
CA ASP A 41 -14.68 5.96 6.12
C ASP A 41 -13.77 4.76 6.38
N SER A 42 -13.64 3.84 5.40
CA SER A 42 -12.74 2.70 5.52
C SER A 42 -12.19 2.23 4.17
N ILE A 43 -11.01 1.56 4.25
CA ILE A 43 -10.34 0.90 3.13
C ILE A 43 -10.07 -0.54 3.52
N GLU A 44 -10.45 -1.48 2.66
CA GLU A 44 -10.15 -2.89 2.79
C GLU A 44 -9.22 -3.29 1.64
N ALA A 45 -8.05 -3.81 1.96
CA ALA A 45 -7.07 -4.22 0.96
C ALA A 45 -6.66 -5.68 1.20
N ILE A 46 -6.79 -6.50 0.16
CA ILE A 46 -6.58 -7.96 0.26
C ILE A 46 -5.56 -8.39 -0.79
N THR A 47 -4.61 -9.21 -0.34
CA THR A 47 -3.67 -9.92 -1.20
C THR A 47 -3.68 -11.41 -0.88
N PRO A 48 -3.54 -12.32 -1.86
CA PRO A 48 -3.21 -13.71 -1.59
C PRO A 48 -1.79 -13.83 -1.05
N LYS A 49 -1.43 -15.02 -0.56
CA LYS A 49 -0.09 -15.38 -0.09
C LYS A 49 0.30 -14.75 1.26
N SER A 50 1.58 -14.90 1.62
CA SER A 50 2.09 -14.53 2.94
C SER A 50 2.30 -13.02 3.09
N TRP A 51 2.14 -12.54 4.31
CA TRP A 51 2.33 -11.13 4.68
C TRP A 51 3.72 -10.60 4.30
N GLU A 52 4.77 -11.33 4.65
CA GLU A 52 6.16 -10.88 4.50
C GLU A 52 6.53 -10.55 3.05
N LYS A 53 5.91 -11.25 2.09
CA LYS A 53 6.22 -11.11 0.66
C LYS A 53 5.22 -10.25 -0.09
N TYR A 54 3.96 -10.23 0.35
CA TYR A 54 2.87 -9.66 -0.46
C TYR A 54 2.19 -8.45 0.16
N ALA A 55 2.34 -8.17 1.46
CA ALA A 55 1.72 -7.01 2.09
C ALA A 55 2.09 -5.68 1.40
N VAL A 56 3.31 -5.53 0.92
CA VAL A 56 3.77 -4.34 0.18
C VAL A 56 2.87 -4.03 -1.02
N HIS A 57 2.31 -5.05 -1.67
CA HIS A 57 1.46 -4.90 -2.86
C HIS A 57 0.09 -4.28 -2.58
N ILE A 58 -0.35 -4.29 -1.34
CA ILE A 58 -1.59 -3.62 -0.90
C ILE A 58 -1.31 -2.36 -0.08
N ILE A 59 -0.20 -2.32 0.65
CA ILE A 59 0.17 -1.17 1.48
C ILE A 59 0.50 0.04 0.61
N GLU A 60 1.39 -0.09 -0.38
CA GLU A 60 1.81 1.05 -1.21
C GLU A 60 0.66 1.69 -2.00
N PRO A 61 -0.22 0.95 -2.70
CA PRO A 61 -1.37 1.56 -3.37
C PRO A 61 -2.31 2.27 -2.39
N VAL A 62 -2.58 1.69 -1.21
CA VAL A 62 -3.44 2.32 -0.20
C VAL A 62 -2.81 3.60 0.34
N LEU A 63 -1.51 3.62 0.59
CA LEU A 63 -0.81 4.84 1.03
C LEU A 63 -0.85 5.97 -0.02
N ASN A 64 -1.00 5.66 -1.30
CA ASN A 64 -1.23 6.68 -2.34
C ASN A 64 -2.63 7.31 -2.26
N ILE A 65 -3.61 6.60 -1.69
CA ILE A 65 -4.99 7.08 -1.52
C ILE A 65 -5.09 7.95 -0.26
N LEU A 66 -4.37 7.56 0.79
CA LEU A 66 -4.38 8.26 2.08
C LEU A 66 -3.57 9.55 2.04
N ASN A 67 -3.96 10.52 2.87
CA ASN A 67 -3.13 11.71 3.09
C ASN A 67 -1.78 11.30 3.70
N THR A 68 -0.69 11.81 3.12
CA THR A 68 0.68 11.50 3.55
C THR A 68 0.97 11.92 4.99
N ASN A 69 0.25 12.91 5.52
CA ASN A 69 0.42 13.44 6.88
C ASN A 69 -0.54 12.82 7.90
N ASP A 70 -1.35 11.84 7.49
CA ASP A 70 -2.31 11.20 8.38
C ASP A 70 -1.61 10.23 9.33
N ALA A 71 -1.66 10.54 10.62
CA ALA A 71 -0.97 9.78 11.66
C ALA A 71 -1.78 8.52 12.04
N ILE A 72 -1.07 7.46 12.40
CA ILE A 72 -1.68 6.25 12.95
C ILE A 72 -2.00 6.51 14.43
N LEU A 73 -3.29 6.39 14.81
CA LEU A 73 -3.75 6.47 16.19
C LEU A 73 -3.66 5.12 16.92
N GLY A 74 -3.79 4.03 16.18
CA GLY A 74 -3.73 2.69 16.73
C GLY A 74 -3.72 1.63 15.65
N SER A 75 -3.18 0.48 15.99
CA SER A 75 -3.13 -0.67 15.10
C SER A 75 -3.33 -1.97 15.88
N HIS A 76 -3.87 -2.97 15.21
CA HIS A 76 -4.03 -4.31 15.74
C HIS A 76 -3.76 -5.34 14.65
N SER A 77 -2.78 -6.21 14.90
CA SER A 77 -2.45 -7.33 14.03
C SER A 77 -3.00 -8.63 14.60
N LYS A 78 -3.53 -9.49 13.75
CA LYS A 78 -3.96 -10.84 14.12
C LYS A 78 -3.61 -11.85 13.03
N ILE A 79 -3.26 -13.06 13.45
CA ILE A 79 -3.19 -14.21 12.56
C ILE A 79 -4.62 -14.66 12.26
N ILE A 80 -4.91 -14.94 11.02
CA ILE A 80 -6.18 -15.50 10.55
C ILE A 80 -5.95 -16.92 10.02
N GLU A 81 -6.98 -17.57 9.49
CA GLU A 81 -6.88 -18.91 8.90
C GLU A 81 -5.74 -19.02 7.88
N ASP A 82 -5.19 -20.23 7.73
CA ASP A 82 -4.11 -20.56 6.78
C ASP A 82 -2.84 -19.71 6.92
N ASP A 83 -2.46 -19.35 8.15
CA ASP A 83 -1.32 -18.49 8.44
C ASP A 83 -1.40 -17.11 7.74
N GLY A 84 -2.60 -16.67 7.45
CA GLY A 84 -2.86 -15.32 6.97
C GLY A 84 -2.67 -14.29 8.09
N VAL A 85 -2.50 -13.04 7.68
CA VAL A 85 -2.35 -11.90 8.62
C VAL A 85 -3.35 -10.82 8.23
N ASN A 86 -4.06 -10.29 9.23
CA ASN A 86 -4.85 -9.08 9.09
C ASN A 86 -4.30 -7.98 10.01
N LEU A 87 -3.94 -6.85 9.44
CA LEU A 87 -3.56 -5.64 10.14
C LEU A 87 -4.66 -4.59 10.01
N ALA A 88 -5.31 -4.27 11.12
CA ALA A 88 -6.25 -3.14 11.21
C ALA A 88 -5.52 -1.89 11.71
N VAL A 89 -5.73 -0.76 11.06
CA VAL A 89 -5.09 0.52 11.37
C VAL A 89 -6.16 1.60 11.44
N LYS A 90 -6.13 2.42 12.50
CA LYS A 90 -6.96 3.61 12.64
C LYS A 90 -6.11 4.86 12.45
N TYR A 91 -6.52 5.72 11.54
CA TYR A 91 -5.85 6.98 11.24
C TYR A 91 -6.49 8.17 11.96
N GLN A 92 -5.73 9.24 12.12
CA GLN A 92 -6.18 10.47 12.80
C GLN A 92 -7.34 11.16 12.05
N SER A 93 -7.39 11.04 10.73
CA SER A 93 -8.52 11.51 9.91
C SER A 93 -9.85 10.82 10.23
N GLY A 94 -9.82 9.69 10.96
CA GLY A 94 -10.97 8.83 11.24
C GLY A 94 -11.07 7.64 10.29
N VAL A 95 -10.27 7.59 9.22
CA VAL A 95 -10.27 6.46 8.27
C VAL A 95 -9.74 5.21 8.96
N ASN A 96 -10.45 4.09 8.75
CA ASN A 96 -10.03 2.77 9.20
C ASN A 96 -9.52 1.96 8.00
N VAL A 97 -8.35 1.35 8.13
CA VAL A 97 -7.78 0.53 7.05
C VAL A 97 -7.55 -0.89 7.55
N SER A 98 -7.99 -1.86 6.75
CA SER A 98 -7.72 -3.28 6.96
C SER A 98 -6.86 -3.81 5.83
N PHE A 99 -5.65 -4.23 6.16
CA PHE A 99 -4.75 -4.93 5.24
C PHE A 99 -4.78 -6.42 5.54
N THR A 100 -5.13 -7.24 4.55
CA THR A 100 -5.21 -8.70 4.71
C THR A 100 -4.32 -9.41 3.71
N ALA A 101 -3.35 -10.17 4.22
CA ALA A 101 -2.66 -11.21 3.47
C ALA A 101 -3.30 -12.55 3.83
N ALA A 102 -3.96 -13.18 2.86
CA ALA A 102 -4.88 -14.29 3.13
C ALA A 102 -4.20 -15.64 3.40
N GLY A 103 -2.86 -15.68 3.43
CA GLY A 103 -2.09 -16.88 3.73
C GLY A 103 -1.46 -17.54 2.49
N PRO A 104 -0.43 -18.40 2.69
CA PRO A 104 0.39 -18.95 1.62
C PRO A 104 -0.39 -19.83 0.62
N LEU A 105 -1.47 -20.45 1.05
CA LEU A 105 -2.31 -21.31 0.21
C LEU A 105 -3.44 -20.54 -0.49
N ALA A 106 -3.73 -19.32 -0.07
CA ALA A 106 -4.79 -18.52 -0.64
C ALA A 106 -4.53 -18.20 -2.12
N SER A 107 -5.60 -18.15 -2.89
CA SER A 107 -5.63 -17.73 -4.29
C SER A 107 -6.70 -16.64 -4.47
N GLY A 108 -6.55 -15.83 -5.51
CA GLY A 108 -7.49 -14.76 -5.82
C GLY A 108 -6.77 -13.50 -6.30
N PRO A 109 -7.52 -12.49 -6.71
CA PRO A 109 -6.96 -11.23 -7.13
C PRO A 109 -6.48 -10.40 -5.93
N ILE A 110 -5.51 -9.52 -6.17
CA ILE A 110 -5.23 -8.42 -5.28
C ILE A 110 -6.32 -7.38 -5.49
N SER A 111 -6.95 -6.92 -4.41
CA SER A 111 -8.07 -5.98 -4.47
C SER A 111 -8.01 -4.93 -3.37
N ILE A 112 -8.57 -3.76 -3.68
CA ILE A 112 -8.77 -2.67 -2.73
C ILE A 112 -10.22 -2.23 -2.84
N ARG A 113 -10.91 -2.13 -1.69
CA ARG A 113 -12.26 -1.60 -1.59
C ARG A 113 -12.24 -0.31 -0.79
N LEU A 114 -12.79 0.74 -1.36
CA LEU A 114 -13.07 1.99 -0.67
C LEU A 114 -14.53 1.98 -0.22
N ASN A 115 -14.77 2.29 1.04
CA ASN A 115 -16.10 2.53 1.58
C ASN A 115 -16.16 3.98 2.10
N GLY A 116 -17.16 4.70 1.70
CA GLY A 116 -17.37 6.06 2.15
C GLY A 116 -18.85 6.38 2.34
N ASN A 117 -19.13 7.60 2.76
CA ASN A 117 -20.47 8.03 3.16
C ASN A 117 -21.51 8.09 2.03
N LEU A 118 -21.10 8.06 0.75
CA LEU A 118 -22.00 8.06 -0.41
C LEU A 118 -22.06 6.70 -1.12
N GLY A 119 -21.09 5.82 -0.91
CA GLY A 119 -21.05 4.51 -1.55
C GLY A 119 -19.73 3.79 -1.38
N SER A 120 -19.54 2.73 -2.17
CA SER A 120 -18.30 1.95 -2.18
C SER A 120 -17.80 1.69 -3.59
N LYS A 121 -16.50 1.43 -3.74
CA LYS A 121 -15.84 1.12 -5.00
C LYS A 121 -14.79 0.05 -4.80
N ASP A 122 -14.81 -0.96 -5.68
CA ASP A 122 -13.80 -2.01 -5.74
C ASP A 122 -12.80 -1.74 -6.87
N TYR A 123 -11.53 -1.97 -6.57
CA TYR A 123 -10.40 -1.94 -7.48
C TYR A 123 -9.74 -3.31 -7.48
N ILE A 124 -9.55 -3.89 -8.65
CA ILE A 124 -8.98 -5.24 -8.80
C ILE A 124 -7.75 -5.14 -9.69
N PHE A 125 -6.60 -5.60 -9.19
CA PHE A 125 -5.37 -5.66 -9.95
C PHE A 125 -5.48 -6.66 -11.11
N GLN A 126 -5.06 -6.23 -12.32
CA GLN A 126 -5.23 -7.00 -13.55
C GLN A 126 -3.92 -7.23 -14.32
N SER A 127 -3.05 -6.20 -14.41
CA SER A 127 -1.92 -6.23 -15.35
C SER A 127 -0.58 -6.00 -14.69
N ALA A 128 0.13 -7.09 -14.37
CA ALA A 128 1.50 -7.02 -13.87
C ALA A 128 2.44 -6.32 -14.86
N PHE A 129 2.31 -6.63 -16.15
CA PHE A 129 3.18 -6.04 -17.19
C PHE A 129 3.04 -4.51 -17.25
N SER A 130 1.80 -4.00 -17.26
CA SER A 130 1.53 -2.56 -17.29
C SER A 130 2.06 -1.87 -16.03
N ALA A 131 1.87 -2.46 -14.87
CA ALA A 131 2.37 -1.94 -13.61
C ALA A 131 3.92 -1.87 -13.58
N PHE A 132 4.60 -2.93 -13.99
CA PHE A 132 6.07 -2.93 -14.10
C PHE A 132 6.59 -1.92 -15.10
N LYS A 133 5.97 -1.80 -16.28
CA LYS A 133 6.31 -0.79 -17.27
C LYS A 133 6.21 0.62 -16.70
N SER A 134 5.11 0.91 -15.99
CA SER A 134 4.90 2.21 -15.34
C SER A 134 5.95 2.49 -14.25
N ALA A 135 6.30 1.49 -13.44
CA ALA A 135 7.34 1.61 -12.42
C ALA A 135 8.73 1.92 -13.02
N ILE A 136 9.09 1.22 -14.12
CA ILE A 136 10.35 1.48 -14.84
C ILE A 136 10.35 2.89 -15.43
N ASN A 137 9.25 3.33 -16.04
CA ASN A 137 9.13 4.68 -16.57
C ASN A 137 9.30 5.74 -15.49
N ASP A 138 8.70 5.57 -14.32
CA ASP A 138 8.86 6.50 -13.19
C ASP A 138 10.31 6.52 -12.70
N PHE A 139 10.98 5.38 -12.62
CA PHE A 139 12.41 5.29 -12.30
C PHE A 139 13.27 6.07 -13.31
N LEU A 140 13.04 5.90 -14.61
CA LEU A 140 13.79 6.61 -15.67
C LEU A 140 13.55 8.12 -15.60
N LEU A 141 12.31 8.56 -15.36
CA LEU A 141 11.99 9.98 -15.15
C LEU A 141 12.72 10.55 -13.94
N GLY A 142 12.90 9.73 -12.87
CA GLY A 142 13.70 10.11 -11.71
C GLY A 142 15.16 10.37 -12.05
N ILE A 143 15.76 9.53 -12.91
CA ILE A 143 17.13 9.69 -13.39
C ILE A 143 17.25 10.97 -14.23
N GLU A 144 16.36 11.15 -15.20
CA GLU A 144 16.37 12.30 -16.11
C GLU A 144 16.19 13.63 -15.36
N SER A 145 15.25 13.67 -14.42
CA SER A 145 14.97 14.86 -13.62
C SER A 145 15.88 15.06 -12.40
N ARG A 146 16.76 14.09 -12.13
CA ARG A 146 17.61 14.04 -10.92
C ARG A 146 16.82 14.20 -9.62
N THR A 147 15.63 13.60 -9.56
CA THR A 147 14.75 13.65 -8.39
C THR A 147 14.53 12.25 -7.83
N CYS A 148 14.50 12.14 -6.51
CA CYS A 148 14.13 10.88 -5.84
C CYS A 148 12.63 10.64 -6.00
N ARG A 149 12.26 9.59 -6.75
CA ARG A 149 10.86 9.18 -7.02
C ARG A 149 10.34 8.17 -5.98
N SER A 150 11.18 7.77 -5.04
CA SER A 150 10.83 6.90 -3.91
C SER A 150 11.17 7.61 -2.60
N PRO A 151 10.35 8.58 -2.14
CA PRO A 151 10.66 9.39 -0.98
C PRO A 151 10.84 8.55 0.27
N ARG A 152 11.86 8.85 1.06
CA ARG A 152 12.18 8.14 2.29
C ARG A 152 10.98 8.04 3.23
N ALA A 153 10.29 9.15 3.48
CA ALA A 153 9.13 9.18 4.38
C ALA A 153 8.02 8.20 3.94
N PHE A 154 7.81 8.03 2.63
CA PHE A 154 6.88 7.04 2.11
C PHE A 154 7.36 5.61 2.41
N ASN A 155 8.64 5.32 2.13
CA ASN A 155 9.23 4.02 2.37
C ASN A 155 9.22 3.65 3.87
N GLU A 156 9.47 4.61 4.76
CA GLU A 156 9.38 4.41 6.22
C GLU A 156 7.96 4.03 6.64
N ARG A 157 6.92 4.68 6.10
CA ARG A 157 5.52 4.31 6.35
C ARG A 157 5.20 2.89 5.87
N VAL A 158 5.66 2.53 4.67
CA VAL A 158 5.48 1.17 4.11
C VAL A 158 6.10 0.13 5.04
N VAL A 159 7.37 0.31 5.40
CA VAL A 159 8.09 -0.65 6.25
C VAL A 159 7.48 -0.71 7.64
N SER A 160 7.08 0.42 8.23
CA SER A 160 6.40 0.45 9.54
C SER A 160 5.11 -0.37 9.52
N LEU A 161 4.29 -0.25 8.48
CA LEU A 161 3.07 -1.05 8.36
C LEU A 161 3.36 -2.54 8.18
N ILE A 162 4.41 -2.89 7.41
CA ILE A 162 4.83 -4.30 7.28
C ILE A 162 5.25 -4.85 8.65
N GLU A 163 6.04 -4.11 9.43
CA GLU A 163 6.50 -4.52 10.77
C GLU A 163 5.35 -4.61 11.77
N LEU A 164 4.38 -3.68 11.72
CA LEU A 164 3.16 -3.74 12.55
C LEU A 164 2.35 -5.02 12.29
N GLY A 165 2.25 -5.46 11.04
CA GLY A 165 1.58 -6.72 10.71
C GLY A 165 2.31 -7.97 11.19
N LEU A 166 3.62 -7.89 11.44
CA LEU A 166 4.44 -8.97 11.99
C LEU A 166 4.50 -8.96 13.52
N SER A 167 4.13 -7.84 14.16
CA SER A 167 4.11 -7.74 15.61
C SER A 167 2.93 -8.54 16.19
N LYS A 168 3.27 -9.51 17.04
CA LYS A 168 2.30 -10.36 17.76
C LYS A 168 1.89 -9.70 19.06
#